data_601aeba8767b7d797cb679780329a11f
#
_entry.id   601aeba8767b7d797cb679780329a11f
#
_cell.length_a   1.000
_cell.length_b   1.000
_cell.length_c   1.000
_cell.angle_alpha   90.00
_cell.angle_beta   90.00
_cell.angle_gamma   90.00
#
_symmetry.space_group_name_H-M   'P 1'
#
loop_
_entity.id
_entity.type
_entity.pdbx_description
1 polymer ?
#
loop_
_entity_poly.entity_id
_entity_poly.type
_entity_poly.pdbx_seq_one_letter_code
_entity_poly.pdbx_strand_id
1 'polypeptide(L)'
;MDEVIVNANQLENSAQSTAACLWKTTLPFAVDPVLWRFQVPRWWRNEKGETKRTYNRLATAYSKDTSIKMAAGPLLETVASDDEWRTLAGNVIRYQRNRLLMVPTQLDLLDATHPRELHPARLVAPALVAYSPEVDRINRLLIEASVEVAGVSVAAQLIAPLDRLLDADQLRAIMAALPTDGVNSVFIWTPEVTEEQLIADHATFAAVFRLGARLADRGIPVGHQYGSYASAALHDAGLAAVAHHLGWVDKGEPAEEQRFMMRSCQTYVPGVRHSLHFSYAENLGRHLSPAKYTKRYCECRFCVGTLDTGEHPLDLLLEDEVVVLSDRRRRQIPTARAVAANTWHYLLSRRLEIQAFSSLPAIEVIERDIDRAADLTGDRDTRRLRALAAEVRSA
;
A
#
# COMPACT_ATOMS: atom_id res chain seq x y z
N MET A 1 -8.32 -10.15 2.90
CA MET A 1 -7.81 -9.34 1.78
C MET A 1 -8.86 -9.39 0.71
N ASP A 2 -9.35 -8.24 0.34
CA ASP A 2 -10.53 -8.18 -0.55
C ASP A 2 -10.12 -7.81 -1.98
N GLU A 3 -8.95 -7.17 -2.13
CA GLU A 3 -8.39 -6.76 -3.42
C GLU A 3 -6.86 -6.65 -3.34
N VAL A 4 -6.19 -6.86 -4.47
CA VAL A 4 -4.74 -6.66 -4.62
C VAL A 4 -4.52 -5.40 -5.47
N ILE A 5 -3.73 -4.45 -4.98
CA ILE A 5 -3.28 -3.31 -5.81
C ILE A 5 -1.88 -3.62 -6.33
N VAL A 6 -1.76 -3.71 -7.64
CA VAL A 6 -0.50 -4.00 -8.32
C VAL A 6 0.10 -2.70 -8.84
N ASN A 7 1.33 -2.41 -8.47
CA ASN A 7 2.05 -1.25 -8.99
C ASN A 7 2.42 -1.48 -10.46
N ALA A 8 2.10 -0.52 -11.34
CA ALA A 8 2.35 -0.64 -12.79
C ALA A 8 3.84 -0.84 -13.13
N ASN A 9 4.75 -0.24 -12.35
CA ASN A 9 6.17 -0.45 -12.55
C ASN A 9 6.60 -1.88 -12.20
N GLN A 10 6.02 -2.47 -11.15
CA GLN A 10 6.24 -3.88 -10.81
C GLN A 10 5.66 -4.78 -11.90
N LEU A 11 4.51 -4.43 -12.44
CA LEU A 11 3.88 -5.16 -13.54
C LEU A 11 4.78 -5.19 -14.80
N GLU A 12 5.47 -4.08 -15.10
CA GLU A 12 6.45 -4.04 -16.19
C GLU A 12 7.70 -4.89 -15.92
N ASN A 13 8.07 -5.05 -14.65
CA ASN A 13 9.25 -5.82 -14.26
C ASN A 13 8.99 -7.34 -14.22
N SER A 14 7.78 -7.75 -13.83
CA SER A 14 7.46 -9.16 -13.53
C SER A 14 6.03 -9.54 -13.93
N ALA A 15 5.60 -9.17 -15.14
CA ALA A 15 4.23 -9.38 -15.60
C ALA A 15 3.76 -10.84 -15.52
N GLN A 16 4.62 -11.79 -15.92
CA GLN A 16 4.30 -13.23 -15.89
C GLN A 16 4.09 -13.74 -14.46
N SER A 17 5.01 -13.41 -13.55
CA SER A 17 4.89 -13.82 -12.14
C SER A 17 3.68 -13.17 -11.47
N THR A 18 3.39 -11.92 -11.81
CA THR A 18 2.21 -11.20 -11.32
C THR A 18 0.92 -11.85 -11.82
N ALA A 19 0.85 -12.14 -13.12
CA ALA A 19 -0.30 -12.83 -13.71
C ALA A 19 -0.53 -14.21 -13.06
N ALA A 20 0.52 -15.01 -12.89
CA ALA A 20 0.44 -16.30 -12.24
C ALA A 20 -0.04 -16.21 -10.77
N CYS A 21 0.42 -15.21 -10.03
CA CYS A 21 -0.01 -14.96 -8.65
C CYS A 21 -1.50 -14.58 -8.60
N LEU A 22 -1.93 -13.62 -9.40
CA LEU A 22 -3.32 -13.18 -9.48
C LEU A 22 -4.27 -14.30 -9.91
N TRP A 23 -3.83 -15.09 -10.88
CA TRP A 23 -4.60 -16.24 -11.34
C TRP A 23 -4.79 -17.29 -10.23
N LYS A 24 -3.74 -17.61 -9.48
CA LYS A 24 -3.79 -18.58 -8.37
C LYS A 24 -4.60 -18.10 -7.19
N THR A 25 -4.51 -16.83 -6.85
CA THR A 25 -5.19 -16.27 -5.67
C THR A 25 -6.67 -16.01 -5.92
N THR A 26 -7.09 -15.90 -7.18
CA THR A 26 -8.47 -15.54 -7.58
C THR A 26 -8.99 -14.23 -6.96
N LEU A 27 -8.10 -13.43 -6.37
CA LEU A 27 -8.47 -12.17 -5.76
C LEU A 27 -8.75 -11.10 -6.83
N PRO A 28 -9.75 -10.24 -6.61
CA PRO A 28 -9.88 -9.02 -7.40
C PRO A 28 -8.60 -8.20 -7.35
N PHE A 29 -8.28 -7.51 -8.43
CA PHE A 29 -7.10 -6.64 -8.44
C PHE A 29 -7.37 -5.30 -9.13
N ALA A 30 -6.58 -4.31 -8.78
CA ALA A 30 -6.45 -3.03 -9.47
C ALA A 30 -4.98 -2.77 -9.81
N VAL A 31 -4.73 -1.88 -10.76
CA VAL A 31 -3.37 -1.45 -11.09
C VAL A 31 -3.18 0.00 -10.66
N ASP A 32 -2.26 0.24 -9.72
CA ASP A 32 -1.81 1.61 -9.41
C ASP A 32 -0.93 2.12 -10.56
N PRO A 33 -1.37 3.16 -11.29
CA PRO A 33 -0.66 3.65 -12.47
C PRO A 33 0.67 4.32 -12.17
N VAL A 34 0.91 4.76 -10.93
CA VAL A 34 2.14 5.44 -10.46
C VAL A 34 2.60 6.61 -11.34
N LEU A 35 1.68 7.30 -11.99
CA LEU A 35 2.00 8.43 -12.88
C LEU A 35 2.74 9.55 -12.15
N TRP A 36 2.41 9.79 -10.88
CA TRP A 36 3.04 10.75 -9.99
C TRP A 36 4.57 10.61 -9.91
N ARG A 37 5.12 9.42 -10.13
CA ARG A 37 6.57 9.21 -10.12
C ARG A 37 7.30 9.98 -11.21
N PHE A 38 6.65 10.24 -12.32
CA PHE A 38 7.25 11.00 -13.42
C PHE A 38 7.24 12.53 -13.21
N GLN A 39 6.66 13.03 -12.11
CA GLN A 39 6.74 14.45 -11.77
C GLN A 39 8.15 14.88 -11.35
N VAL A 40 8.91 14.01 -10.70
CA VAL A 40 10.22 14.37 -10.13
C VAL A 40 11.27 13.38 -10.61
N PRO A 41 12.32 13.85 -11.34
CA PRO A 41 13.32 12.97 -11.96
C PRO A 41 13.99 11.96 -11.02
N ARG A 42 14.28 12.34 -9.76
CA ARG A 42 14.87 11.44 -8.75
C ARG A 42 14.05 10.16 -8.49
N TRP A 43 12.78 10.14 -8.82
CA TRP A 43 11.92 8.99 -8.54
C TRP A 43 12.01 7.90 -9.61
N TRP A 44 12.38 8.28 -10.85
CA TRP A 44 12.44 7.36 -11.98
C TRP A 44 13.81 7.30 -12.67
N ARG A 45 14.78 8.17 -12.29
CA ARG A 45 16.16 8.11 -12.74
C ARG A 45 17.07 7.51 -11.66
N ASN A 46 18.19 6.93 -12.10
CA ASN A 46 19.24 6.47 -11.22
C ASN A 46 20.19 7.64 -10.84
N GLU A 47 21.18 7.38 -9.99
CA GLU A 47 22.18 8.39 -9.57
C GLU A 47 22.98 8.98 -10.74
N LYS A 48 23.07 8.27 -11.86
CA LYS A 48 23.73 8.75 -13.09
C LYS A 48 22.80 9.59 -13.98
N GLY A 49 21.57 9.84 -13.56
CA GLY A 49 20.56 10.56 -14.33
C GLY A 49 19.90 9.73 -15.44
N GLU A 50 20.21 8.43 -15.53
CA GLU A 50 19.62 7.56 -16.56
C GLU A 50 18.24 7.04 -16.10
N THR A 51 17.31 6.92 -17.04
CA THR A 51 16.00 6.33 -16.76
C THR A 51 16.12 4.85 -16.40
N LYS A 52 15.59 4.46 -15.25
CA LYS A 52 15.53 3.05 -14.85
C LYS A 52 14.72 2.25 -15.89
N ARG A 53 15.20 1.06 -16.25
CA ARG A 53 14.66 0.25 -17.36
C ARG A 53 13.14 0.02 -17.26
N THR A 54 12.63 -0.24 -16.08
CA THR A 54 11.19 -0.50 -15.86
C THR A 54 10.34 0.75 -16.09
N TYR A 55 10.83 1.92 -15.63
CA TYR A 55 10.17 3.20 -15.89
C TYR A 55 10.23 3.63 -17.34
N ASN A 56 11.31 3.32 -18.05
CA ASN A 56 11.37 3.57 -19.48
C ASN A 56 10.32 2.77 -20.27
N ARG A 57 10.11 1.50 -19.91
CA ARG A 57 9.05 0.67 -20.51
C ARG A 57 7.65 1.23 -20.20
N LEU A 58 7.42 1.60 -18.95
CA LEU A 58 6.15 2.18 -18.53
C LEU A 58 5.88 3.52 -19.21
N ALA A 59 6.88 4.40 -19.30
CA ALA A 59 6.80 5.66 -20.03
C ALA A 59 6.44 5.43 -21.51
N THR A 60 7.09 4.45 -22.16
CA THR A 60 6.79 4.08 -23.56
C THR A 60 5.36 3.58 -23.71
N ALA A 61 4.86 2.76 -22.77
CA ALA A 61 3.50 2.25 -22.81
C ALA A 61 2.46 3.37 -22.64
N TYR A 62 2.71 4.32 -21.75
CA TYR A 62 1.79 5.43 -21.47
C TYR A 62 1.82 6.52 -22.55
N SER A 63 2.97 6.75 -23.16
CA SER A 63 3.11 7.73 -24.24
C SER A 63 2.89 7.15 -25.65
N LYS A 64 2.36 5.92 -25.74
CA LYS A 64 2.10 5.28 -27.02
C LYS A 64 1.19 6.15 -27.89
N ASP A 65 1.57 6.29 -29.14
CA ASP A 65 0.83 7.06 -30.14
C ASP A 65 0.67 8.56 -29.81
N THR A 66 1.60 9.11 -29.01
CA THR A 66 1.64 10.53 -28.62
C THR A 66 2.99 11.18 -28.94
N SER A 67 3.03 12.52 -28.93
CA SER A 67 4.27 13.31 -28.99
C SER A 67 4.99 13.38 -27.62
N ILE A 68 4.35 12.91 -26.55
CA ILE A 68 4.83 13.03 -25.17
C ILE A 68 6.08 12.20 -24.95
N LYS A 69 7.17 12.84 -24.52
CA LYS A 69 8.43 12.17 -24.17
C LYS A 69 8.57 12.04 -22.64
N MET A 70 7.72 11.25 -22.02
CA MET A 70 7.65 11.12 -20.56
C MET A 70 9.01 10.88 -19.86
N ALA A 71 9.93 10.18 -20.51
CA ALA A 71 11.25 9.91 -19.95
C ALA A 71 12.29 11.03 -20.21
N ALA A 72 11.93 12.08 -20.93
CA ALA A 72 12.87 13.17 -21.25
C ALA A 72 13.04 14.18 -20.11
N GLY A 73 11.98 14.44 -19.34
CA GLY A 73 11.97 15.42 -18.26
C GLY A 73 10.82 15.19 -17.28
N PRO A 74 10.65 16.10 -16.31
CA PRO A 74 9.48 16.11 -15.43
C PRO A 74 8.20 16.17 -16.26
N LEU A 75 7.18 15.44 -15.86
CA LEU A 75 5.95 15.29 -16.64
C LEU A 75 5.25 16.63 -16.91
N LEU A 76 5.27 17.53 -15.94
CA LEU A 76 4.70 18.88 -16.09
C LEU A 76 5.42 19.75 -17.13
N GLU A 77 6.66 19.43 -17.49
CA GLU A 77 7.45 20.12 -18.51
C GLU A 77 7.32 19.46 -19.88
N THR A 78 6.94 18.19 -19.92
CA THR A 78 6.91 17.38 -21.15
C THR A 78 5.53 17.24 -21.75
N VAL A 79 4.46 17.50 -21.02
CA VAL A 79 3.08 17.52 -21.48
C VAL A 79 2.62 18.96 -21.63
N ALA A 80 2.33 19.39 -22.86
CA ALA A 80 2.16 20.80 -23.20
C ALA A 80 0.70 21.26 -23.26
N SER A 81 -0.27 20.34 -23.35
CA SER A 81 -1.66 20.69 -23.58
C SER A 81 -2.65 19.80 -22.82
N ASP A 82 -3.87 20.29 -22.65
CA ASP A 82 -4.97 19.52 -22.05
C ASP A 82 -5.31 18.27 -22.87
N ASP A 83 -5.21 18.33 -24.19
CA ASP A 83 -5.46 17.17 -25.06
C ASP A 83 -4.39 16.09 -24.87
N GLU A 84 -3.14 16.47 -24.66
CA GLU A 84 -2.08 15.51 -24.32
C GLU A 84 -2.33 14.86 -22.96
N TRP A 85 -2.77 15.61 -21.94
CA TRP A 85 -3.17 15.05 -20.65
C TRP A 85 -4.33 14.07 -20.79
N ARG A 86 -5.36 14.40 -21.57
CA ARG A 86 -6.49 13.50 -21.84
C ARG A 86 -6.03 12.23 -22.56
N THR A 87 -5.17 12.37 -23.57
CA THR A 87 -4.61 11.22 -24.31
C THR A 87 -3.78 10.33 -23.39
N LEU A 88 -2.96 10.91 -22.52
CA LEU A 88 -2.17 10.20 -21.54
C LEU A 88 -3.06 9.39 -20.57
N ALA A 89 -4.10 10.01 -20.02
CA ALA A 89 -5.07 9.34 -19.18
C ALA A 89 -5.71 8.13 -19.88
N GLY A 90 -6.15 8.32 -21.15
CA GLY A 90 -6.71 7.26 -21.97
C GLY A 90 -5.73 6.11 -22.20
N ASN A 91 -4.45 6.40 -22.43
CA ASN A 91 -3.41 5.37 -22.57
C ASN A 91 -3.19 4.59 -21.28
N VAL A 92 -3.20 5.26 -20.13
CA VAL A 92 -3.09 4.62 -18.81
C VAL A 92 -4.26 3.67 -18.55
N ILE A 93 -5.48 4.06 -18.87
CA ILE A 93 -6.67 3.22 -18.73
C ILE A 93 -6.60 2.00 -19.67
N ARG A 94 -6.22 2.21 -20.95
CA ARG A 94 -6.02 1.11 -21.90
C ARG A 94 -4.92 0.16 -21.46
N TYR A 95 -3.83 0.68 -20.91
CA TYR A 95 -2.75 -0.11 -20.33
C TYR A 95 -3.27 -1.03 -19.19
N GLN A 96 -3.99 -0.49 -18.23
CA GLN A 96 -4.53 -1.29 -17.12
C GLN A 96 -5.43 -2.42 -17.60
N ARG A 97 -6.28 -2.16 -18.61
CA ARG A 97 -7.17 -3.17 -19.18
C ARG A 97 -6.42 -4.30 -19.89
N ASN A 98 -5.38 -3.95 -20.64
CA ASN A 98 -4.82 -4.85 -21.63
C ASN A 98 -3.50 -5.49 -21.21
N ARG A 99 -2.80 -4.91 -20.21
CA ARG A 99 -1.41 -5.33 -19.90
C ARG A 99 -1.29 -6.80 -19.50
N LEU A 100 -2.21 -7.30 -18.70
CA LEU A 100 -2.20 -8.70 -18.27
C LEU A 100 -2.83 -9.63 -19.32
N LEU A 101 -3.74 -9.15 -20.14
CA LEU A 101 -4.28 -9.93 -21.27
C LEU A 101 -3.22 -10.25 -22.32
N MET A 102 -2.21 -9.38 -22.47
CA MET A 102 -1.10 -9.56 -23.41
C MET A 102 0.04 -10.43 -22.86
N VAL A 103 -0.03 -10.86 -21.60
CA VAL A 103 0.98 -11.77 -21.06
C VAL A 103 0.75 -13.15 -21.65
N PRO A 104 1.70 -13.69 -22.47
CA PRO A 104 1.56 -15.03 -23.02
C PRO A 104 1.41 -16.00 -21.86
N THR A 105 0.37 -16.77 -21.91
CA THR A 105 0.02 -17.73 -20.86
C THR A 105 0.99 -18.91 -20.90
N GLN A 106 2.18 -18.72 -20.32
CA GLN A 106 2.95 -19.88 -19.79
C GLN A 106 2.21 -20.52 -18.59
N LEU A 107 0.92 -20.29 -18.53
CA LEU A 107 -0.02 -20.93 -17.59
C LEU A 107 -0.14 -22.44 -17.87
N ASP A 108 0.29 -22.90 -19.03
CA ASP A 108 0.47 -24.34 -19.34
C ASP A 108 1.36 -25.06 -18.32
N LEU A 109 2.32 -24.33 -17.69
CA LEU A 109 3.11 -24.84 -16.58
C LEU A 109 2.34 -24.99 -15.26
N LEU A 110 1.11 -24.47 -15.18
CA LEU A 110 0.30 -24.46 -13.97
C LEU A 110 -0.92 -25.40 -14.05
N ASP A 111 -0.95 -26.32 -15.01
CA ASP A 111 -2.08 -27.27 -15.24
C ASP A 111 -3.44 -26.57 -15.46
N ALA A 112 -3.42 -25.35 -16.00
CA ALA A 112 -4.63 -24.61 -16.22
C ALA A 112 -5.32 -25.09 -17.50
N THR A 113 -6.31 -25.93 -17.37
CA THR A 113 -7.14 -26.43 -18.48
C THR A 113 -7.97 -25.33 -19.18
N HIS A 114 -8.10 -24.17 -18.54
CA HIS A 114 -8.81 -23.00 -19.09
C HIS A 114 -8.11 -21.71 -18.65
N PRO A 115 -7.47 -20.97 -19.55
CA PRO A 115 -6.89 -19.68 -19.22
C PRO A 115 -8.01 -18.70 -18.83
N ARG A 116 -7.99 -18.24 -17.60
CA ARG A 116 -8.87 -17.18 -17.14
C ARG A 116 -8.30 -15.84 -17.57
N GLU A 117 -9.09 -15.04 -18.27
CA GLU A 117 -8.72 -13.67 -18.58
C GLU A 117 -8.58 -12.86 -17.27
N LEU A 118 -7.46 -12.17 -17.13
CA LEU A 118 -7.18 -11.34 -15.97
C LEU A 118 -7.58 -9.89 -16.26
N HIS A 119 -8.80 -9.55 -15.85
CA HIS A 119 -9.29 -8.17 -15.90
C HIS A 119 -9.18 -7.50 -14.54
N PRO A 120 -8.73 -6.23 -14.46
CA PRO A 120 -8.79 -5.49 -13.22
C PRO A 120 -10.25 -5.32 -12.76
N ALA A 121 -10.51 -5.52 -11.47
CA ALA A 121 -11.83 -5.34 -10.87
C ALA A 121 -12.25 -3.87 -10.85
N ARG A 122 -11.28 -2.97 -10.84
CA ARG A 122 -11.47 -1.53 -10.99
C ARG A 122 -10.32 -0.91 -11.79
N LEU A 123 -10.64 0.16 -12.49
CA LEU A 123 -9.67 1.00 -13.18
C LEU A 123 -9.34 2.19 -12.28
N VAL A 124 -8.07 2.55 -12.20
CA VAL A 124 -7.58 3.65 -11.36
C VAL A 124 -7.16 4.79 -12.27
N ALA A 125 -7.78 5.96 -12.10
CA ALA A 125 -7.38 7.15 -12.82
C ALA A 125 -5.96 7.55 -12.40
N PRO A 126 -5.06 7.87 -13.36
CA PRO A 126 -3.73 8.34 -13.01
C PRO A 126 -3.82 9.69 -12.29
N ALA A 127 -2.91 9.92 -11.37
CA ALA A 127 -2.83 11.17 -10.62
C ALA A 127 -1.39 11.66 -10.48
N LEU A 128 -1.28 12.95 -10.24
CA LEU A 128 -0.07 13.66 -9.87
C LEU A 128 -0.17 14.09 -8.41
N VAL A 129 0.97 14.29 -7.75
CA VAL A 129 1.00 14.90 -6.41
C VAL A 129 0.55 16.35 -6.52
N ALA A 130 -0.51 16.70 -5.83
CA ALA A 130 -1.23 17.96 -5.91
C ALA A 130 -0.48 19.11 -5.20
N TYR A 131 0.67 19.53 -5.74
CA TYR A 131 1.49 20.61 -5.17
C TYR A 131 0.93 22.02 -5.43
N SER A 132 0.04 22.18 -6.40
CA SER A 132 -0.46 23.49 -6.80
C SER A 132 -1.86 23.41 -7.41
N PRO A 133 -2.60 24.55 -7.48
CA PRO A 133 -3.91 24.61 -8.14
C PRO A 133 -3.86 24.17 -9.62
N GLU A 134 -2.77 24.40 -10.31
CA GLU A 134 -2.58 23.93 -11.68
C GLU A 134 -2.56 22.40 -11.75
N VAL A 135 -1.86 21.74 -10.82
CA VAL A 135 -1.84 20.27 -10.74
C VAL A 135 -3.21 19.73 -10.34
N ASP A 136 -3.97 20.44 -9.49
CA ASP A 136 -5.35 20.06 -9.16
C ASP A 136 -6.23 20.06 -10.42
N ARG A 137 -6.09 21.07 -11.29
CA ARG A 137 -6.77 21.17 -12.58
C ARG A 137 -6.37 20.00 -13.51
N ILE A 138 -5.09 19.68 -13.58
CA ILE A 138 -4.60 18.54 -14.37
C ILE A 138 -5.16 17.23 -13.81
N ASN A 139 -5.13 17.01 -12.51
CA ASN A 139 -5.72 15.82 -11.90
C ASN A 139 -7.20 15.67 -12.22
N ARG A 140 -7.94 16.76 -12.21
CA ARG A 140 -9.34 16.77 -12.66
C ARG A 140 -9.48 16.30 -14.10
N LEU A 141 -8.68 16.82 -15.03
CA LEU A 141 -8.68 16.41 -16.43
C LEU A 141 -8.34 14.91 -16.59
N LEU A 142 -7.35 14.43 -15.83
CA LEU A 142 -6.95 13.02 -15.84
C LEU A 142 -8.10 12.11 -15.41
N ILE A 143 -8.85 12.49 -14.38
CA ILE A 143 -9.99 11.71 -13.90
C ILE A 143 -11.13 11.75 -14.92
N GLU A 144 -11.53 12.92 -15.39
CA GLU A 144 -12.60 13.09 -16.39
C GLU A 144 -12.33 12.29 -17.68
N ALA A 145 -11.12 12.38 -18.22
CA ALA A 145 -10.71 11.61 -19.40
C ALA A 145 -10.63 10.10 -19.11
N SER A 146 -10.26 9.72 -17.90
CA SER A 146 -10.27 8.30 -17.50
C SER A 146 -11.67 7.72 -17.47
N VAL A 147 -12.65 8.46 -16.92
CA VAL A 147 -14.06 8.07 -16.91
C VAL A 147 -14.60 7.93 -18.34
N GLU A 148 -14.29 8.90 -19.20
CA GLU A 148 -14.73 8.89 -20.60
C GLU A 148 -14.20 7.65 -21.35
N VAL A 149 -12.88 7.38 -21.28
CA VAL A 149 -12.26 6.24 -21.95
C VAL A 149 -12.63 4.91 -21.30
N ALA A 150 -12.84 4.90 -19.99
CA ALA A 150 -13.27 3.70 -19.29
C ALA A 150 -14.70 3.31 -19.67
N GLY A 151 -15.60 4.22 -19.92
CA GLY A 151 -17.02 3.95 -20.12
C GLY A 151 -17.70 3.33 -18.89
N VAL A 152 -17.02 3.33 -17.75
CA VAL A 152 -17.46 2.85 -16.43
C VAL A 152 -16.84 3.73 -15.36
N SER A 153 -17.38 3.68 -14.15
CA SER A 153 -16.81 4.41 -13.02
C SER A 153 -15.38 3.94 -12.70
N VAL A 154 -14.52 4.88 -12.35
CA VAL A 154 -13.11 4.64 -11.99
C VAL A 154 -12.85 4.95 -10.52
N ALA A 155 -11.79 4.38 -9.96
CA ALA A 155 -11.23 4.86 -8.71
C ALA A 155 -10.34 6.08 -8.99
N ALA A 156 -10.48 7.16 -8.23
CA ALA A 156 -9.56 8.28 -8.29
C ALA A 156 -8.44 8.12 -7.25
N GLN A 157 -7.27 8.71 -7.53
CA GLN A 157 -6.22 8.90 -6.54
C GLN A 157 -6.14 10.37 -6.17
N LEU A 158 -6.11 10.67 -4.87
CA LEU A 158 -5.86 11.99 -4.33
C LEU A 158 -4.54 11.95 -3.56
N ILE A 159 -3.49 12.44 -4.20
CA ILE A 159 -2.15 12.48 -3.64
C ILE A 159 -1.85 13.93 -3.26
N ALA A 160 -1.93 14.25 -1.97
CA ALA A 160 -1.81 15.62 -1.51
C ALA A 160 -0.70 15.77 -0.46
N PRO A 161 0.17 16.78 -0.59
CA PRO A 161 1.15 17.13 0.43
C PRO A 161 0.49 17.54 1.74
N LEU A 162 1.18 17.29 2.85
CA LEU A 162 0.64 17.56 4.18
C LEU A 162 0.35 19.07 4.42
N ASP A 163 1.23 19.93 3.97
CA ASP A 163 1.08 21.39 4.10
C ASP A 163 -0.21 21.88 3.47
N ARG A 164 -0.60 21.33 2.32
CA ARG A 164 -1.86 21.65 1.67
C ARG A 164 -3.09 21.10 2.41
N LEU A 165 -2.96 19.99 3.10
CA LEU A 165 -4.04 19.42 3.92
C LEU A 165 -4.25 20.19 5.22
N LEU A 166 -3.19 20.78 5.77
CA LEU A 166 -3.24 21.63 6.96
C LEU A 166 -3.89 22.98 6.70
N ASP A 167 -3.78 23.49 5.47
CA ASP A 167 -4.40 24.74 5.05
C ASP A 167 -5.87 24.50 4.62
N ALA A 168 -6.81 25.13 5.32
CA ALA A 168 -8.23 24.92 5.08
C ALA A 168 -8.70 25.40 3.69
N ASP A 169 -8.08 26.43 3.12
CA ASP A 169 -8.41 26.98 1.81
C ASP A 169 -7.88 26.09 0.71
N GLN A 170 -6.65 25.62 0.84
CA GLN A 170 -6.06 24.68 -0.08
C GLN A 170 -6.77 23.32 -0.05
N LEU A 171 -7.15 22.83 1.11
CA LEU A 171 -7.95 21.61 1.23
C LEU A 171 -9.30 21.78 0.51
N ARG A 172 -9.97 22.96 0.66
CA ARG A 172 -11.20 23.24 -0.09
C ARG A 172 -10.99 23.26 -1.59
N ALA A 173 -9.88 23.84 -2.06
CA ALA A 173 -9.53 23.88 -3.48
C ALA A 173 -9.29 22.46 -4.06
N ILE A 174 -8.51 21.63 -3.35
CA ILE A 174 -8.30 20.22 -3.72
C ILE A 174 -9.64 19.48 -3.82
N MET A 175 -10.50 19.64 -2.81
CA MET A 175 -11.81 19.00 -2.78
C MET A 175 -12.74 19.47 -3.90
N ALA A 176 -12.67 20.76 -4.27
CA ALA A 176 -13.45 21.31 -5.38
C ALA A 176 -12.95 20.82 -6.75
N ALA A 177 -11.67 20.55 -6.87
CA ALA A 177 -11.08 20.03 -8.10
C ALA A 177 -11.37 18.53 -8.33
N LEU A 178 -11.74 17.77 -7.29
CA LEU A 178 -12.05 16.36 -7.41
C LEU A 178 -13.47 16.16 -7.99
N PRO A 179 -13.61 15.61 -9.22
CA PRO A 179 -14.91 15.27 -9.78
C PRO A 179 -15.55 14.10 -9.01
N THR A 180 -16.86 14.14 -8.87
CA THR A 180 -17.66 13.07 -8.25
C THR A 180 -18.30 12.16 -9.27
N ASP A 181 -18.63 12.72 -10.44
CA ASP A 181 -19.30 11.98 -11.49
C ASP A 181 -18.36 10.94 -12.13
N GLY A 182 -18.82 9.71 -12.17
CA GLY A 182 -18.03 8.60 -12.69
C GLY A 182 -16.89 8.12 -11.77
N VAL A 183 -16.81 8.63 -10.54
CA VAL A 183 -15.85 8.17 -9.54
C VAL A 183 -16.57 7.27 -8.52
N ASN A 184 -16.13 6.02 -8.37
CA ASN A 184 -16.71 5.04 -7.45
C ASN A 184 -15.97 4.91 -6.12
N SER A 185 -14.75 5.41 -6.04
CA SER A 185 -13.93 5.41 -4.83
C SER A 185 -12.75 6.37 -4.97
N VAL A 186 -12.21 6.81 -3.84
CA VAL A 186 -11.01 7.67 -3.81
C VAL A 186 -9.94 7.02 -2.93
N PHE A 187 -8.76 6.83 -3.49
CA PHE A 187 -7.58 6.48 -2.72
C PHE A 187 -6.83 7.74 -2.32
N ILE A 188 -6.75 8.01 -1.03
CA ILE A 188 -5.97 9.14 -0.49
C ILE A 188 -4.57 8.70 -0.12
N TRP A 189 -3.59 9.57 -0.36
CA TRP A 189 -2.22 9.37 0.08
C TRP A 189 -1.52 10.71 0.31
N THR A 190 -0.77 10.78 1.39
CA THR A 190 0.07 11.93 1.73
C THR A 190 1.51 11.46 1.81
N PRO A 191 2.36 11.76 0.79
CA PRO A 191 3.67 11.14 0.62
C PRO A 191 4.64 11.31 1.79
N GLU A 192 4.56 12.46 2.48
CA GLU A 192 5.45 12.80 3.60
C GLU A 192 5.01 12.19 4.93
N VAL A 193 3.76 11.74 5.01
CA VAL A 193 3.18 11.29 6.28
C VAL A 193 3.54 9.85 6.56
N THR A 194 4.32 9.67 7.60
CA THR A 194 4.58 8.36 8.19
C THR A 194 3.55 8.07 9.29
N GLU A 195 3.39 6.80 9.66
CA GLU A 195 2.53 6.48 10.80
C GLU A 195 3.02 7.09 12.10
N GLU A 196 4.34 7.20 12.27
CA GLU A 196 4.89 7.87 13.44
C GLU A 196 4.41 9.31 13.54
N GLN A 197 4.32 10.00 12.41
CA GLN A 197 3.76 11.35 12.35
C GLN A 197 2.25 11.35 12.59
N LEU A 198 1.50 10.40 12.02
CA LEU A 198 0.07 10.27 12.31
C LEU A 198 -0.22 10.06 13.80
N ILE A 199 0.65 9.36 14.51
CA ILE A 199 0.48 9.09 15.94
C ILE A 199 1.01 10.23 16.82
N ALA A 200 2.08 10.90 16.40
CA ALA A 200 2.78 11.89 17.23
C ALA A 200 2.33 13.33 17.01
N ASP A 201 1.65 13.62 15.91
CA ASP A 201 1.24 14.98 15.55
C ASP A 201 -0.27 15.07 15.32
N HIS A 202 -0.94 15.69 16.29
CA HIS A 202 -2.39 15.93 16.25
C HIS A 202 -2.84 16.63 14.97
N ALA A 203 -2.12 17.65 14.52
CA ALA A 203 -2.50 18.41 13.33
C ALA A 203 -2.49 17.54 12.07
N THR A 204 -1.47 16.67 11.94
CA THR A 204 -1.37 15.70 10.84
C THR A 204 -2.51 14.68 10.88
N PHE A 205 -2.79 14.09 12.05
CA PHE A 205 -3.89 13.14 12.20
C PHE A 205 -5.23 13.80 11.84
N ALA A 206 -5.51 14.96 12.42
CA ALA A 206 -6.75 15.69 12.19
C ALA A 206 -6.89 16.15 10.72
N ALA A 207 -5.79 16.46 10.02
CA ALA A 207 -5.84 16.84 8.60
C ALA A 207 -6.26 15.66 7.72
N VAL A 208 -5.65 14.48 7.92
CA VAL A 208 -6.00 13.25 7.18
C VAL A 208 -7.41 12.79 7.53
N PHE A 209 -7.79 12.85 8.81
CA PHE A 209 -9.14 12.55 9.28
C PHE A 209 -10.19 13.45 8.59
N ARG A 210 -10.00 14.78 8.61
CA ARG A 210 -10.91 15.72 7.94
C ARG A 210 -11.02 15.48 6.43
N LEU A 211 -9.94 15.13 5.77
CA LEU A 211 -9.98 14.78 4.35
C LEU A 211 -10.86 13.55 4.12
N GLY A 212 -10.64 12.47 4.89
CA GLY A 212 -11.43 11.24 4.82
C GLY A 212 -12.91 11.50 5.07
N ALA A 213 -13.24 12.20 6.16
CA ALA A 213 -14.62 12.54 6.53
C ALA A 213 -15.33 13.36 5.44
N ARG A 214 -14.69 14.41 4.91
CA ARG A 214 -15.28 15.23 3.83
C ARG A 214 -15.55 14.46 2.54
N LEU A 215 -14.72 13.46 2.22
CA LEU A 215 -14.96 12.59 1.06
C LEU A 215 -16.12 11.62 1.34
N ALA A 216 -16.17 11.06 2.55
CA ALA A 216 -17.25 10.19 2.99
C ALA A 216 -18.60 10.93 3.00
N ASP A 217 -18.64 12.19 3.46
CA ASP A 217 -19.83 13.04 3.41
C ASP A 217 -20.38 13.27 1.99
N ARG A 218 -19.52 13.13 0.96
CA ARG A 218 -19.95 13.15 -0.45
C ARG A 218 -20.47 11.80 -0.94
N GLY A 219 -20.54 10.80 -0.07
CA GLY A 219 -20.96 9.45 -0.41
C GLY A 219 -19.93 8.64 -1.22
N ILE A 220 -18.66 9.08 -1.24
CA ILE A 220 -17.59 8.41 -1.98
C ILE A 220 -16.81 7.52 -1.03
N PRO A 221 -16.74 6.20 -1.26
CA PRO A 221 -15.88 5.31 -0.49
C PRO A 221 -14.41 5.75 -0.54
N VAL A 222 -13.77 5.87 0.61
CA VAL A 222 -12.40 6.35 0.75
C VAL A 222 -11.48 5.20 1.17
N GLY A 223 -10.37 5.04 0.46
CA GLY A 223 -9.29 4.14 0.85
C GLY A 223 -8.01 4.93 1.15
N HIS A 224 -7.26 4.53 2.17
CA HIS A 224 -5.92 5.09 2.41
C HIS A 224 -4.87 4.20 1.75
N GLN A 225 -4.20 4.73 0.73
CA GLN A 225 -3.11 4.06 0.04
C GLN A 225 -1.82 4.17 0.87
N TYR A 226 -1.06 3.10 0.95
CA TYR A 226 0.12 3.00 1.82
C TYR A 226 -0.18 3.25 3.30
N GLY A 227 -1.40 2.89 3.70
CA GLY A 227 -1.86 3.06 5.07
C GLY A 227 -1.25 2.04 6.03
N SER A 228 -1.49 2.30 7.30
CA SER A 228 -0.91 1.55 8.40
C SER A 228 -1.96 1.23 9.47
N TYR A 229 -1.55 0.83 10.66
CA TYR A 229 -2.44 0.63 11.80
C TYR A 229 -3.21 1.91 12.17
N ALA A 230 -2.51 3.05 12.25
CA ALA A 230 -3.14 4.34 12.50
C ALA A 230 -4.18 4.72 11.42
N SER A 231 -3.92 4.35 10.17
CA SER A 231 -4.88 4.54 9.08
C SER A 231 -6.14 3.68 9.24
N ALA A 232 -6.02 2.46 9.77
CA ALA A 232 -7.18 1.63 10.06
C ALA A 232 -8.06 2.25 11.17
N ALA A 233 -7.45 2.96 12.13
CA ALA A 233 -8.17 3.72 13.15
C ALA A 233 -9.00 4.89 12.59
N LEU A 234 -8.72 5.34 11.35
CA LEU A 234 -9.52 6.34 10.65
C LEU A 234 -10.85 5.78 10.09
N HIS A 235 -11.16 4.51 10.35
CA HIS A 235 -12.44 3.91 9.95
C HIS A 235 -13.63 4.70 10.47
N ASP A 236 -13.57 5.19 11.70
CA ASP A 236 -14.62 6.02 12.30
C ASP A 236 -14.82 7.37 11.58
N ALA A 237 -13.81 7.82 10.80
CA ALA A 237 -13.91 8.96 9.89
C ALA A 237 -14.47 8.62 8.50
N GLY A 238 -14.97 7.41 8.30
CA GLY A 238 -15.51 6.97 7.02
C GLY A 238 -14.50 6.35 6.07
N LEU A 239 -13.28 5.98 6.53
CA LEU A 239 -12.37 5.19 5.71
C LEU A 239 -12.92 3.79 5.50
N ALA A 240 -13.22 3.48 4.24
CA ALA A 240 -13.78 2.19 3.85
C ALA A 240 -12.71 1.13 3.56
N ALA A 241 -11.46 1.53 3.31
CA ALA A 241 -10.39 0.62 2.96
C ALA A 241 -9.01 1.16 3.36
N VAL A 242 -8.10 0.26 3.65
CA VAL A 242 -6.68 0.57 3.88
C VAL A 242 -5.84 -0.35 3.00
N ALA A 243 -4.99 0.22 2.15
CA ALA A 243 -4.06 -0.54 1.33
C ALA A 243 -2.67 -0.54 1.97
N HIS A 244 -2.12 -1.74 2.17
CA HIS A 244 -0.81 -1.97 2.76
C HIS A 244 0.18 -2.45 1.72
N HIS A 245 1.44 -2.08 1.88
CA HIS A 245 2.52 -2.65 1.10
C HIS A 245 2.93 -4.02 1.68
N LEU A 246 3.21 -5.01 0.82
CA LEU A 246 3.64 -6.35 1.23
C LEU A 246 5.04 -6.40 1.87
N GLY A 247 5.72 -5.29 2.02
CA GLY A 247 7.13 -5.23 2.37
C GLY A 247 7.48 -4.50 3.67
N TRP A 248 6.60 -4.34 4.63
CA TRP A 248 6.86 -3.62 5.88
C TRP A 248 7.15 -2.12 5.72
N VAL A 249 6.85 -1.57 4.55
CA VAL A 249 7.10 -0.19 4.23
C VAL A 249 5.78 0.54 4.16
N ASP A 250 5.36 1.00 5.33
CA ASP A 250 4.25 1.94 5.44
C ASP A 250 4.68 3.38 5.06
N LYS A 251 5.77 3.50 4.36
CA LYS A 251 6.27 4.76 3.82
C LYS A 251 5.95 4.78 2.35
N GLY A 252 5.00 5.61 1.99
CA GLY A 252 4.74 5.99 0.61
C GLY A 252 5.85 6.86 0.02
N GLU A 253 7.01 6.95 0.66
CA GLU A 253 8.14 7.53 -0.02
C GLU A 253 8.34 6.75 -1.31
N PRO A 254 8.60 7.43 -2.44
CA PRO A 254 9.27 6.84 -3.56
C PRO A 254 10.67 6.47 -3.08
N ALA A 255 10.72 5.48 -2.21
CA ALA A 255 11.96 5.00 -1.66
C ALA A 255 12.81 4.63 -2.85
N GLU A 256 13.98 5.22 -2.92
CA GLU A 256 15.12 4.61 -3.55
C GLU A 256 14.98 3.12 -3.36
N GLU A 257 15.03 2.35 -4.44
CA GLU A 257 14.85 0.91 -4.49
C GLU A 257 15.01 0.30 -3.10
N GLN A 258 13.92 0.22 -2.37
CA GLN A 258 13.94 -0.54 -1.14
C GLN A 258 14.18 -1.95 -1.65
N ARG A 259 15.44 -2.33 -1.70
CA ARG A 259 15.81 -3.71 -1.80
C ARG A 259 14.91 -4.39 -0.79
N PHE A 260 14.12 -5.31 -1.25
CA PHE A 260 13.32 -6.21 -0.43
C PHE A 260 14.25 -6.92 0.56
N MET A 261 14.76 -6.17 1.50
CA MET A 261 15.35 -6.73 2.68
C MET A 261 14.20 -6.90 3.65
N MET A 262 13.41 -7.96 3.41
CA MET A 262 12.69 -8.58 4.51
C MET A 262 13.77 -8.82 5.56
N ARG A 263 13.81 -7.94 6.53
CA ARG A 263 14.76 -8.08 7.62
C ARG A 263 14.34 -9.31 8.38
N SER A 264 15.13 -10.33 8.27
CA SER A 264 14.99 -11.68 8.76
C SER A 264 14.61 -11.84 10.23
N CYS A 265 14.62 -10.80 10.98
CA CYS A 265 14.53 -10.85 12.44
C CYS A 265 13.28 -10.17 12.96
N GLN A 266 12.28 -10.00 12.11
CA GLN A 266 11.17 -9.15 12.51
C GLN A 266 9.85 -9.87 12.25
N THR A 267 9.19 -10.23 13.30
CA THR A 267 7.86 -10.82 13.26
C THR A 267 6.84 -9.75 13.61
N TYR A 268 5.85 -9.59 12.75
CA TYR A 268 4.77 -8.66 13.00
C TYR A 268 3.91 -9.13 14.17
N VAL A 269 3.58 -8.23 15.07
CA VAL A 269 2.63 -8.46 16.15
C VAL A 269 1.50 -7.45 16.01
N PRO A 270 0.23 -7.91 15.92
CA PRO A 270 -0.93 -7.02 15.80
C PRO A 270 -0.96 -5.97 16.93
N GLY A 271 -1.23 -4.71 16.57
CA GLY A 271 -1.22 -3.61 17.52
C GLY A 271 0.16 -3.19 18.05
N VAL A 272 1.19 -3.99 17.78
CA VAL A 272 2.58 -3.70 18.13
C VAL A 272 3.36 -3.55 16.86
N ARG A 273 3.67 -2.33 16.49
CA ARG A 273 4.18 -1.99 15.17
C ARG A 273 5.62 -2.34 14.88
N HIS A 274 6.35 -2.75 15.87
CA HIS A 274 7.70 -3.18 15.67
C HIS A 274 7.74 -4.69 15.61
N SER A 275 8.22 -5.14 14.49
CA SER A 275 8.85 -6.41 14.41
C SER A 275 9.71 -6.61 15.66
N LEU A 276 9.34 -7.57 16.46
CA LEU A 276 10.12 -7.95 17.64
C LEU A 276 11.52 -8.37 17.18
N HIS A 277 12.52 -7.84 17.82
CA HIS A 277 13.89 -8.30 17.59
C HIS A 277 13.97 -9.80 17.88
N PHE A 278 14.72 -10.56 17.09
CA PHE A 278 14.85 -12.02 17.20
C PHE A 278 14.99 -12.52 18.64
N SER A 279 15.91 -11.92 19.41
CA SER A 279 16.14 -12.29 20.81
C SER A 279 14.92 -12.04 21.73
N TYR A 280 14.08 -11.09 21.38
CA TYR A 280 12.90 -10.74 22.16
C TYR A 280 11.72 -11.65 21.85
N ALA A 281 11.50 -11.93 20.56
CA ALA A 281 10.49 -12.90 20.12
C ALA A 281 10.80 -14.32 20.63
N GLU A 282 12.07 -14.71 20.62
CA GLU A 282 12.53 -16.00 21.13
C GLU A 282 12.27 -16.14 22.63
N ASN A 283 12.57 -15.11 23.41
CA ASN A 283 12.36 -15.13 24.87
C ASN A 283 10.89 -15.06 25.28
N LEU A 284 10.05 -14.35 24.54
CA LEU A 284 8.64 -14.17 24.88
C LEU A 284 7.72 -15.26 24.35
N GLY A 285 7.98 -15.74 23.14
CA GLY A 285 7.04 -16.59 22.42
C GLY A 285 7.22 -18.07 22.63
N ARG A 286 8.45 -18.59 22.65
CA ARG A 286 8.75 -20.04 22.70
C ARG A 286 8.30 -20.72 23.99
N HIS A 287 8.17 -19.97 25.10
CA HIS A 287 7.76 -20.51 26.41
C HIS A 287 6.25 -20.39 26.66
N LEU A 288 5.51 -19.77 25.75
CA LEU A 288 4.07 -19.67 25.88
C LEU A 288 3.40 -20.98 25.45
N SER A 289 2.50 -21.51 26.28
CA SER A 289 1.61 -22.58 25.81
C SER A 289 0.76 -22.10 24.61
N PRO A 290 0.26 -23.00 23.74
CA PRO A 290 -0.55 -22.62 22.58
C PRO A 290 -1.67 -21.63 22.92
N ALA A 291 -2.43 -21.89 23.98
CA ALA A 291 -3.51 -21.00 24.43
C ALA A 291 -3.03 -19.62 24.89
N LYS A 292 -1.85 -19.53 25.51
CA LYS A 292 -1.25 -18.25 25.90
C LYS A 292 -0.66 -17.53 24.70
N TYR A 293 -0.08 -18.27 23.75
CA TYR A 293 0.45 -17.70 22.52
C TYR A 293 -0.65 -17.02 21.71
N THR A 294 -1.74 -17.70 21.42
CA THR A 294 -2.86 -17.13 20.65
C THR A 294 -3.46 -15.91 21.36
N LYS A 295 -3.68 -15.98 22.66
CA LYS A 295 -4.25 -14.87 23.43
C LYS A 295 -3.34 -13.64 23.50
N ARG A 296 -2.02 -13.84 23.64
CA ARG A 296 -1.08 -12.73 23.92
C ARG A 296 -0.31 -12.27 22.70
N TYR A 297 -0.03 -13.17 21.76
CA TYR A 297 0.85 -12.89 20.64
C TYR A 297 0.05 -12.70 19.34
N CYS A 298 -0.53 -13.75 18.79
CA CYS A 298 -1.29 -13.67 17.55
C CYS A 298 -2.27 -14.83 17.37
N GLU A 299 -3.50 -14.51 17.05
CA GLU A 299 -4.58 -15.48 16.76
C GLU A 299 -4.88 -15.60 15.25
N CYS A 300 -3.99 -15.12 14.37
CA CYS A 300 -4.23 -15.25 12.95
C CYS A 300 -4.24 -16.72 12.51
N ARG A 301 -4.95 -17.01 11.42
CA ARG A 301 -5.13 -18.37 10.92
C ARG A 301 -3.82 -19.10 10.67
N PHE A 302 -2.73 -18.39 10.33
CA PHE A 302 -1.41 -18.98 10.19
C PHE A 302 -0.89 -19.50 11.54
N CYS A 303 -0.90 -18.65 12.57
CA CYS A 303 -0.41 -19.04 13.90
C CYS A 303 -1.23 -20.17 14.53
N VAL A 304 -2.56 -20.08 14.46
CA VAL A 304 -3.44 -21.13 14.98
C VAL A 304 -3.21 -22.44 14.23
N GLY A 305 -3.20 -22.42 12.88
CA GLY A 305 -2.99 -23.61 12.06
C GLY A 305 -1.63 -24.27 12.29
N THR A 306 -0.57 -23.48 12.54
CA THR A 306 0.75 -24.03 12.87
C THR A 306 0.75 -24.71 14.25
N LEU A 307 0.10 -24.10 15.25
CA LEU A 307 -0.05 -24.73 16.58
C LEU A 307 -0.86 -26.03 16.52
N ASP A 308 -1.88 -26.10 15.66
CA ASP A 308 -2.70 -27.30 15.46
C ASP A 308 -1.89 -28.47 14.86
N THR A 309 -0.81 -28.19 14.12
CA THR A 309 0.12 -29.21 13.63
C THR A 309 1.16 -29.66 14.66
N GLY A 310 1.17 -29.04 15.84
CA GLY A 310 2.16 -29.30 16.88
C GLY A 310 3.47 -28.53 16.71
N GLU A 311 3.59 -27.70 15.67
CA GLU A 311 4.75 -26.83 15.45
C GLU A 311 4.52 -25.47 16.17
N HIS A 312 5.59 -24.84 16.61
CA HIS A 312 5.48 -23.49 17.19
C HIS A 312 5.67 -22.43 16.09
N PRO A 313 4.75 -21.47 15.92
CA PRO A 313 4.82 -20.48 14.84
C PRO A 313 6.16 -19.73 14.80
N LEU A 314 6.76 -19.41 15.95
CA LEU A 314 8.05 -18.72 16.00
C LEU A 314 9.20 -19.53 15.43
N ASP A 315 9.14 -20.86 15.46
CA ASP A 315 10.19 -21.70 14.86
C ASP A 315 10.22 -21.53 13.34
N LEU A 316 9.05 -21.36 12.71
CA LEU A 316 8.94 -21.05 11.29
C LEU A 316 9.28 -19.59 10.96
N LEU A 317 8.77 -18.65 11.75
CA LEU A 317 8.94 -17.22 11.48
C LEU A 317 10.39 -16.74 11.65
N LEU A 318 11.15 -17.42 12.51
CA LEU A 318 12.52 -17.07 12.89
C LEU A 318 13.57 -18.05 12.31
N GLU A 319 13.16 -18.90 11.38
CA GLU A 319 14.07 -19.86 10.74
C GLU A 319 15.11 -19.13 9.87
N ASP A 320 16.38 -19.34 10.20
CA ASP A 320 17.52 -18.72 9.56
C ASP A 320 18.47 -19.74 8.93
N GLU A 321 19.16 -19.31 7.88
CA GLU A 321 20.30 -20.02 7.32
C GLU A 321 21.56 -19.16 7.28
N VAL A 322 22.72 -19.79 7.38
CA VAL A 322 24.02 -19.12 7.31
C VAL A 322 24.52 -19.11 5.88
N VAL A 323 24.56 -17.95 5.25
CA VAL A 323 25.14 -17.78 3.93
C VAL A 323 26.57 -17.28 4.05
N VAL A 324 27.49 -17.98 3.37
CA VAL A 324 28.90 -17.59 3.27
C VAL A 324 29.04 -16.62 2.09
N LEU A 325 29.27 -15.35 2.39
CA LEU A 325 29.44 -14.30 1.38
C LEU A 325 30.89 -14.22 0.87
N SER A 326 31.88 -14.63 1.70
CA SER A 326 33.30 -14.76 1.39
C SER A 326 33.99 -15.54 2.51
N ASP A 327 35.26 -15.92 2.34
CA ASP A 327 36.05 -16.68 3.33
C ASP A 327 36.06 -16.07 4.74
N ARG A 328 35.72 -14.78 4.87
CA ARG A 328 35.71 -14.05 6.14
C ARG A 328 34.37 -13.45 6.52
N ARG A 329 33.30 -13.59 5.69
CA ARG A 329 31.98 -12.99 5.96
C ARG A 329 30.89 -14.04 5.89
N ARG A 330 30.32 -14.32 7.02
CA ARG A 330 29.08 -15.13 7.16
C ARG A 330 27.94 -14.20 7.54
N ARG A 331 26.76 -14.43 6.97
CA ARG A 331 25.56 -13.67 7.32
C ARG A 331 24.42 -14.65 7.56
N GLN A 332 23.70 -14.44 8.65
CA GLN A 332 22.41 -15.10 8.85
C GLN A 332 21.37 -14.38 7.98
N ILE A 333 20.64 -15.15 7.21
CA ILE A 333 19.51 -14.70 6.40
C ILE A 333 18.31 -15.62 6.67
N PRO A 334 17.06 -15.10 6.55
CA PRO A 334 15.90 -15.95 6.68
C PRO A 334 15.88 -16.98 5.56
N THR A 335 15.42 -18.19 5.89
CA THR A 335 15.11 -19.18 4.86
C THR A 335 13.95 -18.69 3.98
N ALA A 336 13.84 -19.24 2.77
CA ALA A 336 12.69 -18.95 1.90
C ALA A 336 11.36 -19.32 2.59
N ARG A 337 11.36 -20.35 3.44
CA ARG A 337 10.21 -20.79 4.24
C ARG A 337 9.84 -19.74 5.29
N ALA A 338 10.81 -19.17 6.00
CA ALA A 338 10.60 -18.10 6.96
C ALA A 338 10.06 -16.83 6.29
N VAL A 339 10.61 -16.47 5.11
CA VAL A 339 10.12 -15.33 4.32
C VAL A 339 8.65 -15.50 3.95
N ALA A 340 8.27 -16.68 3.43
CA ALA A 340 6.89 -16.99 3.09
C ALA A 340 5.99 -16.98 4.34
N ALA A 341 6.42 -17.61 5.43
CA ALA A 341 5.70 -17.65 6.70
C ALA A 341 5.44 -16.25 7.27
N ASN A 342 6.46 -15.38 7.31
CA ASN A 342 6.32 -13.99 7.76
C ASN A 342 5.37 -13.19 6.88
N THR A 343 5.41 -13.39 5.56
CA THR A 343 4.48 -12.73 4.63
C THR A 343 3.03 -13.15 4.91
N TRP A 344 2.76 -14.44 5.05
CA TRP A 344 1.43 -14.93 5.38
C TRP A 344 0.95 -14.47 6.74
N HIS A 345 1.80 -14.58 7.76
CA HIS A 345 1.49 -14.10 9.10
C HIS A 345 1.13 -12.61 9.08
N TYR A 346 1.94 -11.78 8.44
CA TYR A 346 1.66 -10.35 8.29
C TYR A 346 0.29 -10.08 7.67
N LEU A 347 0.01 -10.66 6.49
CA LEU A 347 -1.25 -10.45 5.78
C LEU A 347 -2.46 -10.86 6.60
N LEU A 348 -2.39 -12.01 7.25
CA LEU A 348 -3.50 -12.53 8.05
C LEU A 348 -3.70 -11.74 9.34
N SER A 349 -2.62 -11.28 9.96
CA SER A 349 -2.67 -10.42 11.14
C SER A 349 -3.27 -9.06 10.81
N ARG A 350 -2.85 -8.45 9.70
CA ARG A 350 -3.43 -7.18 9.22
C ARG A 350 -4.92 -7.32 8.87
N ARG A 351 -5.32 -8.45 8.31
CA ARG A 351 -6.74 -8.72 8.07
C ARG A 351 -7.55 -8.72 9.36
N LEU A 352 -7.05 -9.35 10.42
CA LEU A 352 -7.72 -9.35 11.73
C LEU A 352 -7.82 -7.95 12.33
N GLU A 353 -6.78 -7.14 12.22
CA GLU A 353 -6.81 -5.74 12.66
C GLU A 353 -7.89 -4.93 11.92
N ILE A 354 -7.89 -5.00 10.59
CA ILE A 354 -8.89 -4.29 9.78
C ILE A 354 -10.30 -4.76 10.12
N GLN A 355 -10.50 -6.07 10.30
CA GLN A 355 -11.79 -6.62 10.72
C GLN A 355 -12.21 -6.11 12.10
N ALA A 356 -11.27 -5.98 13.04
CA ALA A 356 -11.55 -5.42 14.35
C ALA A 356 -12.02 -3.96 14.25
N PHE A 357 -11.30 -3.11 13.51
CA PHE A 357 -11.68 -1.72 13.28
C PHE A 357 -13.00 -1.57 12.50
N SER A 358 -13.34 -2.53 11.65
CA SER A 358 -14.62 -2.53 10.93
C SER A 358 -15.81 -2.99 11.79
N SER A 359 -15.54 -3.63 12.93
CA SER A 359 -16.57 -4.26 13.77
C SER A 359 -16.77 -3.55 15.10
N LEU A 360 -15.80 -2.77 15.54
CA LEU A 360 -15.77 -2.08 16.83
C LEU A 360 -15.33 -0.63 16.64
N PRO A 361 -15.74 0.29 17.52
CA PRO A 361 -15.19 1.64 17.57
C PRO A 361 -13.66 1.60 17.64
N ALA A 362 -12.98 2.50 16.93
CA ALA A 362 -11.52 2.50 16.85
C ALA A 362 -10.86 2.58 18.23
N ILE A 363 -11.48 3.34 19.14
CA ILE A 363 -10.97 3.48 20.52
C ILE A 363 -10.94 2.15 21.29
N GLU A 364 -11.97 1.32 21.14
CA GLU A 364 -12.04 0.01 21.82
C GLU A 364 -10.98 -0.96 21.30
N VAL A 365 -10.73 -0.93 19.97
CA VAL A 365 -9.66 -1.74 19.37
C VAL A 365 -8.29 -1.32 19.89
N ILE A 366 -8.03 -0.01 19.92
CA ILE A 366 -6.76 0.54 20.38
C ILE A 366 -6.53 0.23 21.86
N GLU A 367 -7.54 0.38 22.72
CA GLU A 367 -7.44 0.06 24.16
C GLU A 367 -7.12 -1.42 24.39
N ARG A 368 -7.80 -2.33 23.68
CA ARG A 368 -7.48 -3.76 23.71
C ARG A 368 -6.04 -4.04 23.30
N ASP A 369 -5.56 -3.35 22.27
CA ASP A 369 -4.21 -3.53 21.77
C ASP A 369 -3.15 -2.89 22.68
N ILE A 370 -3.49 -1.83 23.45
CA ILE A 370 -2.66 -1.30 24.55
C ILE A 370 -2.42 -2.36 25.61
N ASP A 371 -3.46 -3.06 26.05
CA ASP A 371 -3.33 -4.12 27.05
C ASP A 371 -2.47 -5.28 26.54
N ARG A 372 -2.67 -5.67 25.28
CA ARG A 372 -1.83 -6.69 24.62
C ARG A 372 -0.37 -6.26 24.51
N ALA A 373 -0.12 -5.02 24.11
CA ALA A 373 1.22 -4.48 23.95
C ALA A 373 1.96 -4.35 25.29
N ALA A 374 1.25 -3.97 26.36
CA ALA A 374 1.83 -3.87 27.70
C ALA A 374 2.43 -5.20 28.16
N ASP A 375 1.75 -6.30 27.84
CA ASP A 375 2.22 -7.65 28.16
C ASP A 375 3.45 -8.10 27.34
N LEU A 376 3.62 -7.56 26.12
CA LEU A 376 4.60 -8.06 25.16
C LEU A 376 5.85 -7.19 25.00
N THR A 377 5.70 -5.87 24.97
CA THR A 377 6.79 -4.97 24.54
C THR A 377 7.11 -3.84 25.50
N GLY A 378 6.33 -3.70 26.57
CA GLY A 378 6.53 -2.67 27.58
C GLY A 378 6.17 -1.25 27.13
N ASP A 379 6.78 -0.23 27.74
CA ASP A 379 6.29 1.15 27.71
C ASP A 379 6.35 1.89 26.36
N ARG A 380 7.21 1.49 25.44
CA ARG A 380 7.38 2.26 24.20
C ARG A 380 6.18 2.14 23.28
N ASP A 381 5.73 0.93 23.04
CA ASP A 381 4.64 0.67 22.10
C ASP A 381 3.29 1.02 22.74
N THR A 382 3.14 0.78 24.03
CA THR A 382 1.99 1.27 24.80
C THR A 382 1.86 2.79 24.78
N ARG A 383 2.96 3.54 24.84
CA ARG A 383 2.90 5.02 24.72
C ARG A 383 2.39 5.47 23.35
N ARG A 384 2.81 4.80 22.28
CA ARG A 384 2.33 5.11 20.93
C ARG A 384 0.84 4.84 20.76
N LEU A 385 0.38 3.68 21.20
CA LEU A 385 -1.04 3.35 21.15
C LEU A 385 -1.88 4.28 22.01
N ARG A 386 -1.40 4.69 23.18
CA ARG A 386 -2.06 5.70 24.03
C ARG A 386 -2.11 7.07 23.37
N ALA A 387 -1.06 7.48 22.66
CA ALA A 387 -1.08 8.71 21.87
C ALA A 387 -2.14 8.62 20.76
N LEU A 388 -2.18 7.53 19.99
CA LEU A 388 -3.21 7.31 18.98
C LEU A 388 -4.62 7.29 19.59
N ALA A 389 -4.81 6.65 20.75
CA ALA A 389 -6.08 6.66 21.44
C ALA A 389 -6.53 8.08 21.84
N ALA A 390 -5.59 8.94 22.23
CA ALA A 390 -5.88 10.34 22.53
C ALA A 390 -6.32 11.09 21.27
N GLU A 391 -5.65 10.88 20.13
CA GLU A 391 -6.02 11.48 18.85
C GLU A 391 -7.43 11.06 18.40
N VAL A 392 -7.72 9.76 18.45
CA VAL A 392 -9.05 9.23 18.07
C VAL A 392 -10.17 9.77 18.96
N ARG A 393 -9.91 9.97 20.27
CA ARG A 393 -10.92 10.58 21.16
C ARG A 393 -11.17 12.06 20.92
N SER A 394 -10.19 12.77 20.37
CA SER A 394 -10.27 14.22 20.11
C SER A 394 -10.78 14.55 18.71
N ALA A 395 -10.80 13.59 17.80
CA ALA A 395 -11.27 13.74 16.42
C ALA A 395 -12.80 13.57 16.31
#